data_da461b2a3e3a888855f6983403acfc17
#
_entry.id   da461b2a3e3a888855f6983403acfc17
#
_cell.length_a   1.000
_cell.length_b   1.000
_cell.length_c   1.000
_cell.angle_alpha   90.00
_cell.angle_beta   90.00
_cell.angle_gamma   90.00
#
_symmetry.space_group_name_H-M   'P 1'
#
loop_
_entity.id
_entity.type
_entity.pdbx_description
1 polymer ?
#
loop_
_entity_poly.entity_id
_entity_poly.type
_entity_poly.pdbx_seq_one_letter_code
_entity_poly.pdbx_strand_id
1 'polypeptide(L)'
;MDLPQPRRVTDVDALKALAHPLRVSLVQHLLAVGPRTASECAAEVGSTASNCSWHLRQLAKYGFVERAEATGGRERPWRATDVGLDVGAFDDDPAVRTQQDALVALQLNEDNRLAQRFLDRQHELPEEWRQAAAMHGYSVNVTAEELTGLLGMIDDILRPYLTPLRADVPEGARPAHIGLRAFPR
;
A
#
# COMPACT_ATOMS: atom_id res chain seq x y z
N MET A 1 -17.26 -12.20 10.87
CA MET A 1 -15.88 -12.72 10.73
C MET A 1 -14.97 -11.52 10.83
N ASP A 2 -14.11 -11.49 11.85
CA ASP A 2 -13.21 -10.35 12.06
C ASP A 2 -12.11 -10.41 10.98
N LEU A 3 -12.13 -9.47 10.03
CA LEU A 3 -11.15 -9.41 8.95
C LEU A 3 -9.82 -8.86 9.48
N PRO A 4 -8.68 -9.33 8.96
CA PRO A 4 -7.37 -8.86 9.40
C PRO A 4 -7.23 -7.34 9.33
N GLN A 5 -6.59 -6.75 10.33
CA GLN A 5 -6.27 -5.32 10.37
C GLN A 5 -4.94 -5.05 9.65
N PRO A 6 -4.73 -3.84 9.12
CA PRO A 6 -3.42 -3.41 8.66
C PRO A 6 -2.37 -3.61 9.77
N ARG A 7 -1.19 -4.07 9.37
CA ARG A 7 -0.09 -4.27 10.32
C ARG A 7 0.43 -2.94 10.84
N ARG A 8 0.34 -2.75 12.15
CA ARG A 8 0.98 -1.60 12.81
C ARG A 8 2.48 -1.85 12.96
N VAL A 9 3.29 -0.93 12.44
CA VAL A 9 4.75 -1.03 12.48
C VAL A 9 5.29 -0.07 13.55
N THR A 10 5.78 -0.63 14.66
CA THR A 10 6.34 0.13 15.80
C THR A 10 7.82 -0.14 16.02
N ASP A 11 8.34 -1.22 15.47
CA ASP A 11 9.76 -1.56 15.58
C ASP A 11 10.63 -0.63 14.70
N VAL A 12 11.64 0.00 15.30
CA VAL A 12 12.51 0.99 14.63
C VAL A 12 13.26 0.38 13.44
N ASP A 13 13.71 -0.86 13.54
CA ASP A 13 14.49 -1.48 12.47
C ASP A 13 13.56 -1.93 11.33
N ALA A 14 12.33 -2.33 11.65
CA ALA A 14 11.29 -2.58 10.64
C ALA A 14 10.89 -1.29 9.92
N LEU A 15 10.71 -0.17 10.63
CA LEU A 15 10.45 1.15 10.04
C LEU A 15 11.61 1.57 9.12
N LYS A 16 12.87 1.45 9.56
CA LYS A 16 14.04 1.69 8.71
C LYS A 16 14.09 0.76 7.49
N ALA A 17 13.69 -0.49 7.68
CA ALA A 17 13.62 -1.42 6.56
C ALA A 17 12.58 -1.03 5.52
N LEU A 18 11.50 -0.37 5.88
CA LEU A 18 10.52 0.20 4.95
C LEU A 18 10.95 1.56 4.40
N ALA A 19 11.72 2.35 5.14
CA ALA A 19 12.09 3.72 4.79
C ALA A 19 13.04 3.80 3.58
N HIS A 20 12.59 3.29 2.44
CA HIS A 20 13.27 3.33 1.15
C HIS A 20 12.24 3.42 0.01
N PRO A 21 12.33 4.37 -0.94
CA PRO A 21 11.32 4.57 -1.98
C PRO A 21 10.93 3.29 -2.70
N LEU A 22 11.89 2.54 -3.22
CA LEU A 22 11.63 1.29 -3.95
C LEU A 22 10.94 0.21 -3.08
N ARG A 23 11.23 0.17 -1.77
CA ARG A 23 10.59 -0.79 -0.87
C ARG A 23 9.13 -0.43 -0.60
N VAL A 24 8.82 0.85 -0.43
CA VAL A 24 7.44 1.33 -0.32
C VAL A 24 6.67 0.98 -1.60
N SER A 25 7.20 1.31 -2.78
CA SER A 25 6.57 0.98 -4.07
C SER A 25 6.36 -0.53 -4.25
N LEU A 26 7.34 -1.37 -3.88
CA LEU A 26 7.23 -2.83 -3.98
C LEU A 26 6.12 -3.40 -3.07
N VAL A 27 6.05 -2.96 -1.82
CA VAL A 27 5.00 -3.41 -0.89
C VAL A 27 3.63 -2.96 -1.37
N GLN A 28 3.47 -1.68 -1.73
CA GLN A 28 2.20 -1.17 -2.26
C GLN A 28 1.77 -1.89 -3.53
N HIS A 29 2.72 -2.17 -4.44
CA HIS A 29 2.41 -2.93 -5.65
C HIS A 29 1.90 -4.34 -5.33
N LEU A 30 2.59 -5.08 -4.45
CA LEU A 30 2.16 -6.43 -4.06
C LEU A 30 0.82 -6.44 -3.32
N LEU A 31 0.53 -5.41 -2.51
CA LEU A 31 -0.77 -5.22 -1.87
C LEU A 31 -1.88 -4.97 -2.91
N ALA A 32 -1.59 -4.23 -3.97
CA ALA A 32 -2.57 -3.86 -4.99
C ALA A 32 -2.89 -5.00 -5.97
N VAL A 33 -1.89 -5.79 -6.39
CA VAL A 33 -2.05 -6.76 -7.48
C VAL A 33 -1.88 -8.22 -7.06
N GLY A 34 -1.57 -8.47 -5.78
CA GLY A 34 -1.29 -9.81 -5.26
C GLY A 34 0.09 -10.33 -5.65
N PRO A 35 0.31 -11.66 -5.65
CA PRO A 35 1.64 -12.25 -5.85
C PRO A 35 2.25 -11.90 -7.21
N ARG A 36 3.54 -11.48 -7.20
CA ARG A 36 4.32 -11.17 -8.42
C ARG A 36 5.77 -11.62 -8.26
N THR A 37 6.39 -11.97 -9.38
CA THR A 37 7.84 -12.22 -9.46
C THR A 37 8.63 -10.92 -9.34
N ALA A 38 9.91 -10.99 -9.04
CA ALA A 38 10.76 -9.80 -9.01
C ALA A 38 10.87 -9.14 -10.38
N SER A 39 10.79 -9.90 -11.46
CA SER A 39 10.78 -9.41 -12.84
C SER A 39 9.52 -8.60 -13.16
N GLU A 40 8.34 -9.09 -12.75
CA GLU A 40 7.07 -8.37 -12.92
C GLU A 40 7.03 -7.10 -12.08
N CYS A 41 7.49 -7.15 -10.83
CA CYS A 41 7.62 -5.96 -9.98
C CYS A 41 8.53 -4.92 -10.63
N ALA A 42 9.66 -5.33 -11.21
CA ALA A 42 10.63 -4.42 -11.82
C ALA A 42 10.03 -3.57 -12.94
N ALA A 43 9.18 -4.17 -13.77
CA ALA A 43 8.48 -3.47 -14.86
C ALA A 43 7.57 -2.35 -14.34
N GLU A 44 6.90 -2.59 -13.18
CA GLU A 44 5.96 -1.62 -12.60
C GLU A 44 6.67 -0.48 -11.85
N VAL A 45 7.70 -0.82 -11.06
CA VAL A 45 8.39 0.17 -10.22
C VAL A 45 9.55 0.89 -10.93
N GLY A 46 9.77 0.65 -12.23
CA GLY A 46 10.83 1.28 -13.00
C GLY A 46 12.25 0.92 -12.54
N SER A 47 12.48 -0.37 -12.22
CA SER A 47 13.75 -0.85 -11.69
C SER A 47 14.24 -2.11 -12.45
N THR A 48 15.26 -2.80 -11.94
CA THR A 48 15.73 -4.09 -12.49
C THR A 48 15.24 -5.24 -11.63
N ALA A 49 15.04 -6.42 -12.23
CA ALA A 49 14.66 -7.64 -11.52
C ALA A 49 15.66 -8.00 -10.40
N SER A 50 16.96 -7.82 -10.63
CA SER A 50 18.00 -8.05 -9.64
C SER A 50 17.86 -7.12 -8.43
N ASN A 51 17.66 -5.81 -8.69
CA ASN A 51 17.47 -4.82 -7.64
C ASN A 51 16.18 -5.10 -6.85
N CYS A 52 15.05 -5.33 -7.53
CA CYS A 52 13.81 -5.72 -6.88
C CYS A 52 13.96 -6.99 -6.03
N SER A 53 14.63 -8.03 -6.55
CA SER A 53 14.89 -9.26 -5.81
C SER A 53 15.71 -9.01 -4.55
N TRP A 54 16.69 -8.11 -4.57
CA TRP A 54 17.47 -7.74 -3.38
C TRP A 54 16.58 -7.03 -2.34
N HIS A 55 15.81 -6.02 -2.76
CA HIS A 55 14.90 -5.28 -1.86
C HIS A 55 13.81 -6.17 -1.28
N LEU A 56 13.22 -7.07 -2.07
CA LEU A 56 12.22 -8.03 -1.59
C LEU A 56 12.80 -8.98 -0.53
N ARG A 57 14.06 -9.43 -0.69
CA ARG A 57 14.74 -10.21 0.36
C ARG A 57 14.98 -9.38 1.64
N GLN A 58 15.27 -8.08 1.54
CA GLN A 58 15.37 -7.23 2.72
C GLN A 58 14.02 -7.07 3.43
N LEU A 59 12.94 -6.83 2.68
CA LEU A 59 11.59 -6.77 3.21
C LEU A 59 11.15 -8.07 3.89
N ALA A 60 11.53 -9.21 3.32
CA ALA A 60 11.20 -10.53 3.86
C ALA A 60 11.85 -10.80 5.23
N LYS A 61 13.04 -10.23 5.52
CA LYS A 61 13.68 -10.36 6.85
C LYS A 61 12.84 -9.76 7.99
N TYR A 62 12.01 -8.76 7.67
CA TYR A 62 11.12 -8.08 8.62
C TYR A 62 9.67 -8.54 8.47
N GLY A 63 9.41 -9.54 7.63
CA GLY A 63 8.10 -10.13 7.45
C GLY A 63 7.11 -9.23 6.73
N PHE A 64 7.52 -8.30 5.86
CA PHE A 64 6.61 -7.49 5.04
C PHE A 64 6.17 -8.19 3.77
N VAL A 65 7.00 -9.11 3.29
CA VAL A 65 6.73 -9.94 2.12
C VAL A 65 7.23 -11.35 2.36
N GLU A 66 6.65 -12.30 1.66
CA GLU A 66 7.10 -13.71 1.68
C GLU A 66 7.02 -14.33 0.29
N ARG A 67 7.61 -15.52 0.13
CA ARG A 67 7.47 -16.30 -1.10
C ARG A 67 6.09 -16.95 -1.14
N ALA A 68 5.34 -16.67 -2.20
CA ALA A 68 4.10 -17.38 -2.48
C ALA A 68 4.36 -18.73 -3.14
N GLU A 69 3.33 -19.58 -3.20
CA GLU A 69 3.39 -20.82 -3.92
C GLU A 69 3.63 -20.60 -5.42
N ALA A 70 4.43 -21.48 -6.03
CA ALA A 70 4.74 -21.35 -7.43
C ALA A 70 3.54 -21.81 -8.29
N THR A 71 3.05 -20.95 -9.16
CA THR A 71 1.98 -21.24 -10.12
C THR A 71 2.54 -21.68 -11.49
N GLY A 72 3.61 -22.51 -11.51
CA GLY A 72 4.12 -23.14 -12.74
C GLY A 72 5.32 -22.47 -13.42
N GLY A 73 5.95 -21.44 -12.83
CA GLY A 73 7.14 -20.78 -13.38
C GLY A 73 8.45 -21.18 -12.68
N ARG A 74 9.60 -20.83 -13.30
CA ARG A 74 10.93 -20.99 -12.68
C ARG A 74 11.15 -20.05 -11.50
N GLU A 75 10.57 -18.87 -11.53
CA GLU A 75 10.72 -17.82 -10.52
C GLU A 75 9.53 -17.89 -9.55
N ARG A 76 9.79 -18.05 -8.26
CA ARG A 76 8.75 -18.05 -7.23
C ARG A 76 8.29 -16.60 -6.98
N PRO A 77 6.97 -16.33 -7.04
CA PRO A 77 6.44 -14.99 -6.78
C PRO A 77 6.60 -14.59 -5.31
N TRP A 78 6.54 -13.29 -5.07
CA TRP A 78 6.46 -12.67 -3.75
C TRP A 78 5.05 -12.17 -3.52
N ARG A 79 4.58 -12.23 -2.29
CA ARG A 79 3.34 -11.59 -1.85
C ARG A 79 3.57 -10.75 -0.61
N ALA A 80 2.75 -9.73 -0.39
CA ALA A 80 2.66 -9.04 0.89
C ALA A 80 2.09 -10.00 1.94
N THR A 81 2.57 -9.89 3.18
CA THR A 81 2.11 -10.73 4.32
C THR A 81 0.88 -10.16 4.98
N ASP A 82 0.68 -8.86 4.86
CA ASP A 82 -0.37 -8.10 5.52
C ASP A 82 -1.40 -7.58 4.51
N VAL A 83 -2.52 -7.06 5.00
CA VAL A 83 -3.58 -6.44 4.18
C VAL A 83 -3.34 -4.95 3.94
N GLY A 84 -2.40 -4.36 4.64
CA GLY A 84 -1.99 -2.97 4.58
C GLY A 84 -0.94 -2.67 5.63
N LEU A 85 -0.42 -1.45 5.64
CA LEU A 85 0.53 -0.96 6.62
C LEU A 85 -0.08 0.22 7.37
N ASP A 86 -0.10 0.13 8.69
CA ASP A 86 -0.37 1.25 9.61
C ASP A 86 0.96 1.71 10.21
N VAL A 87 1.40 2.90 9.84
CA VAL A 87 2.62 3.52 10.39
C VAL A 87 2.40 3.99 11.83
N GLY A 88 1.14 4.00 12.27
CA GLY A 88 0.74 4.41 13.60
C GLY A 88 0.61 5.92 13.78
N ALA A 89 -0.01 6.30 14.90
CA ALA A 89 0.06 7.67 15.41
C ALA A 89 1.48 7.96 15.90
N PHE A 90 1.79 9.22 16.08
CA PHE A 90 3.09 9.67 16.60
C PHE A 90 3.49 8.93 17.88
N ASP A 91 4.69 8.39 17.88
CA ASP A 91 5.28 7.74 19.04
C ASP A 91 6.02 8.77 19.90
N ASP A 92 6.02 8.57 21.22
CA ASP A 92 6.74 9.45 22.15
C ASP A 92 8.27 9.26 22.05
N ASP A 93 8.74 8.08 21.61
CA ASP A 93 10.17 7.85 21.34
C ASP A 93 10.60 8.64 20.08
N PRO A 94 11.54 9.60 20.22
CA PRO A 94 12.03 10.39 19.09
C PRO A 94 12.66 9.56 17.97
N ALA A 95 13.26 8.39 18.28
CA ALA A 95 13.88 7.52 17.30
C ALA A 95 12.80 6.83 16.44
N VAL A 96 11.71 6.35 17.04
CA VAL A 96 10.55 5.80 16.36
C VAL A 96 9.90 6.87 15.50
N ARG A 97 9.59 8.04 16.08
CA ARG A 97 8.94 9.16 15.41
C ARG A 97 9.68 9.60 14.15
N THR A 98 11.02 9.76 14.24
CA THR A 98 11.83 10.13 13.07
C THR A 98 11.68 9.13 11.91
N GLN A 99 11.59 7.84 12.20
CA GLN A 99 11.42 6.82 11.17
C GLN A 99 9.98 6.79 10.64
N GLN A 100 8.99 7.03 11.50
CA GLN A 100 7.58 7.17 11.09
C GLN A 100 7.40 8.35 10.14
N ASP A 101 7.94 9.53 10.48
CA ASP A 101 7.87 10.74 9.64
C ASP A 101 8.52 10.49 8.26
N ALA A 102 9.69 9.86 8.24
CA ALA A 102 10.36 9.51 6.99
C ALA A 102 9.53 8.54 6.14
N LEU A 103 8.91 7.54 6.75
CA LEU A 103 8.08 6.57 6.05
C LEU A 103 6.78 7.22 5.54
N VAL A 104 6.11 8.05 6.35
CA VAL A 104 4.93 8.82 5.93
C VAL A 104 5.26 9.72 4.73
N ALA A 105 6.40 10.42 4.75
CA ALA A 105 6.83 11.23 3.63
C ALA A 105 7.02 10.40 2.34
N LEU A 106 7.59 9.20 2.44
CA LEU A 106 7.74 8.28 1.31
C LEU A 106 6.40 7.77 0.80
N GLN A 107 5.45 7.45 1.68
CA GLN A 107 4.10 7.04 1.28
C GLN A 107 3.38 8.18 0.56
N LEU A 108 3.43 9.41 1.08
CA LEU A 108 2.85 10.59 0.44
C LEU A 108 3.44 10.82 -0.97
N ASN A 109 4.75 10.65 -1.13
CA ASN A 109 5.41 10.76 -2.43
C ASN A 109 4.95 9.67 -3.39
N GLU A 110 4.79 8.43 -2.93
CA GLU A 110 4.30 7.33 -3.76
C GLU A 110 2.84 7.53 -4.16
N ASP A 111 1.97 7.95 -3.26
CA ASP A 111 0.56 8.29 -3.56
C ASP A 111 0.48 9.40 -4.62
N ASN A 112 1.30 10.44 -4.48
CA ASN A 112 1.37 11.53 -5.46
C ASN A 112 1.88 11.03 -6.82
N ARG A 113 2.87 10.14 -6.84
CA ARG A 113 3.37 9.51 -8.07
C ARG A 113 2.28 8.68 -8.77
N LEU A 114 1.51 7.91 -8.01
CA LEU A 114 0.39 7.13 -8.55
C LEU A 114 -0.72 8.03 -9.11
N ALA A 115 -1.07 9.09 -8.38
CA ALA A 115 -2.05 10.08 -8.83
C ALA A 115 -1.58 10.80 -10.12
N GLN A 116 -0.33 11.23 -10.18
CA GLN A 116 0.22 11.87 -11.37
C GLN A 116 0.22 10.92 -12.58
N ARG A 117 0.65 9.67 -12.38
CA ARG A 117 0.63 8.64 -13.42
C ARG A 117 -0.80 8.39 -13.94
N PHE A 118 -1.81 8.42 -13.06
CA PHE A 118 -3.21 8.34 -13.47
C PHE A 118 -3.58 9.54 -14.35
N LEU A 119 -3.27 10.77 -13.93
CA LEU A 119 -3.57 12.00 -14.69
C LEU A 119 -2.94 11.98 -16.08
N ASP A 120 -1.69 11.51 -16.18
CA ASP A 120 -0.97 11.46 -17.45
C ASP A 120 -1.59 10.43 -18.43
N ARG A 121 -2.16 9.34 -17.90
CA ARG A 121 -2.62 8.20 -18.69
C ARG A 121 -4.13 7.95 -18.65
N GLN A 122 -4.93 8.79 -17.99
CA GLN A 122 -6.38 8.57 -17.87
C GLN A 122 -7.09 8.49 -19.23
N HIS A 123 -6.56 9.16 -20.25
CA HIS A 123 -7.11 9.11 -21.62
C HIS A 123 -7.01 7.72 -22.29
N GLU A 124 -6.11 6.86 -21.79
CA GLU A 124 -5.94 5.47 -22.25
C GLU A 124 -6.99 4.51 -21.62
N LEU A 125 -7.69 4.97 -20.57
CA LEU A 125 -8.66 4.14 -19.85
C LEU A 125 -10.02 4.14 -20.55
N PRO A 126 -10.80 3.04 -20.43
CA PRO A 126 -12.21 3.01 -20.80
C PRO A 126 -13.00 4.12 -20.07
N GLU A 127 -14.05 4.61 -20.71
CA GLU A 127 -14.84 5.73 -20.21
C GLU A 127 -15.40 5.48 -18.81
N GLU A 128 -15.90 4.28 -18.57
CA GLU A 128 -16.43 3.85 -17.26
C GLU A 128 -15.41 4.01 -16.13
N TRP A 129 -14.12 3.73 -16.39
CA TRP A 129 -13.06 3.86 -15.41
C TRP A 129 -12.63 5.32 -15.20
N ARG A 130 -12.73 6.15 -16.24
CA ARG A 130 -12.52 7.60 -16.11
C ARG A 130 -13.61 8.26 -15.27
N GLN A 131 -14.87 7.84 -15.48
CA GLN A 131 -16.02 8.36 -14.72
C GLN A 131 -16.06 7.87 -13.26
N ALA A 132 -15.57 6.65 -12.99
CA ALA A 132 -15.47 6.10 -11.64
C ALA A 132 -14.32 6.72 -10.82
N ALA A 133 -13.31 7.31 -11.48
CA ALA A 133 -12.20 7.93 -10.77
C ALA A 133 -12.62 9.25 -10.09
N ALA A 134 -12.09 9.49 -8.90
CA ALA A 134 -12.39 10.69 -8.13
C ALA A 134 -11.15 11.21 -7.39
N MET A 135 -11.04 12.54 -7.30
CA MET A 135 -10.07 13.23 -6.46
C MET A 135 -10.83 14.21 -5.57
N HIS A 136 -11.21 13.77 -4.37
CA HIS A 136 -12.00 14.57 -3.45
C HIS A 136 -11.18 15.00 -2.24
N GLY A 137 -11.40 16.22 -1.78
CA GLY A 137 -10.92 16.73 -0.51
C GLY A 137 -12.10 17.26 0.30
N TYR A 138 -12.22 16.85 1.55
CA TYR A 138 -13.27 17.30 2.46
C TYR A 138 -12.66 18.08 3.61
N SER A 139 -13.38 19.12 4.08
CA SER A 139 -13.08 19.80 5.34
C SER A 139 -14.26 19.56 6.27
N VAL A 140 -14.00 18.98 7.43
CA VAL A 140 -15.02 18.62 8.41
C VAL A 140 -14.69 19.25 9.76
N ASN A 141 -15.71 19.51 10.57
CA ASN A 141 -15.55 19.91 11.96
C ASN A 141 -15.95 18.73 12.83
N VAL A 142 -14.99 18.12 13.48
CA VAL A 142 -15.17 16.88 14.25
C VAL A 142 -14.32 16.90 15.51
N THR A 143 -14.72 16.16 16.53
CA THR A 143 -13.89 15.80 17.67
C THR A 143 -12.90 14.71 17.28
N ALA A 144 -11.88 14.46 18.12
CA ALA A 144 -10.94 13.35 17.91
C ALA A 144 -11.65 11.99 17.88
N GLU A 145 -12.66 11.81 18.74
CA GLU A 145 -13.48 10.58 18.80
C GLU A 145 -14.30 10.39 17.52
N GLU A 146 -14.97 11.44 17.04
CA GLU A 146 -15.71 11.41 15.78
C GLU A 146 -14.80 11.12 14.59
N LEU A 147 -13.60 11.72 14.54
CA LEU A 147 -12.62 11.45 13.48
C LEU A 147 -12.19 9.97 13.49
N THR A 148 -11.89 9.43 14.66
CA THR A 148 -11.55 8.00 14.81
C THR A 148 -12.70 7.10 14.34
N GLY A 149 -13.95 7.43 14.71
CA GLY A 149 -15.13 6.69 14.28
C GLY A 149 -15.32 6.73 12.76
N LEU A 150 -15.15 7.91 12.14
CA LEU A 150 -15.23 8.07 10.68
C LEU A 150 -14.19 7.22 9.95
N LEU A 151 -12.93 7.23 10.42
CA LEU A 151 -11.86 6.43 9.84
C LEU A 151 -12.16 4.93 9.95
N GLY A 152 -12.68 4.47 11.08
CA GLY A 152 -13.10 3.09 11.26
C GLY A 152 -14.21 2.68 10.29
N MET A 153 -15.24 3.50 10.11
CA MET A 153 -16.32 3.24 9.15
C MET A 153 -15.81 3.15 7.70
N ILE A 154 -14.87 4.04 7.32
CA ILE A 154 -14.27 3.99 5.98
C ILE A 154 -13.45 2.71 5.79
N ASP A 155 -12.67 2.32 6.80
CA ASP A 155 -11.90 1.08 6.78
C ASP A 155 -12.82 -0.14 6.62
N ASP A 156 -13.92 -0.21 7.36
CA ASP A 156 -14.90 -1.28 7.26
C ASP A 156 -15.54 -1.39 5.86
N ILE A 157 -15.79 -0.25 5.20
CA ILE A 157 -16.31 -0.20 3.83
C ILE A 157 -15.27 -0.71 2.82
N LEU A 158 -14.00 -0.34 2.98
CA LEU A 158 -12.93 -0.68 2.03
C LEU A 158 -12.43 -2.11 2.21
N ARG A 159 -12.44 -2.64 3.42
CA ARG A 159 -11.84 -3.92 3.79
C ARG A 159 -12.27 -5.11 2.92
N PRO A 160 -13.57 -5.31 2.57
CA PRO A 160 -13.98 -6.41 1.69
C PRO A 160 -13.40 -6.34 0.28
N TYR A 161 -12.89 -5.19 -0.14
CA TYR A 161 -12.32 -4.96 -1.47
C TYR A 161 -10.79 -5.05 -1.50
N LEU A 162 -10.13 -5.17 -0.35
CA LEU A 162 -8.67 -5.30 -0.29
C LEU A 162 -8.23 -6.57 -1.02
N THR A 163 -7.28 -6.43 -1.95
CA THR A 163 -6.80 -7.53 -2.80
C THR A 163 -6.40 -8.79 -2.03
N PRO A 164 -5.69 -8.71 -0.87
CA PRO A 164 -5.36 -9.90 -0.11
C PRO A 164 -6.55 -10.62 0.54
N LEU A 165 -7.70 -9.95 0.66
CA LEU A 165 -8.90 -10.48 1.34
C LEU A 165 -10.01 -10.87 0.36
N ARG A 166 -10.01 -10.31 -0.84
CA ARG A 166 -11.10 -10.46 -1.79
C ARG A 166 -11.04 -11.80 -2.50
N ALA A 167 -11.92 -12.73 -2.12
CA ALA A 167 -12.01 -14.07 -2.72
C ALA A 167 -12.69 -14.02 -4.10
N ASP A 168 -13.78 -13.26 -4.22
CA ASP A 168 -14.58 -13.17 -5.44
C ASP A 168 -14.28 -11.86 -6.18
N VAL A 169 -13.34 -11.92 -7.13
CA VAL A 169 -12.99 -10.80 -7.99
C VAL A 169 -13.82 -10.87 -9.27
N PRO A 170 -14.75 -9.91 -9.52
CA PRO A 170 -15.55 -9.90 -10.75
C PRO A 170 -14.69 -9.76 -12.00
N GLU A 171 -15.21 -10.28 -13.10
CA GLU A 171 -14.61 -10.04 -14.42
C GLU A 171 -14.56 -8.53 -14.70
N GLY A 172 -13.46 -8.05 -15.27
CA GLY A 172 -13.23 -6.63 -15.53
C GLY A 172 -12.76 -5.80 -14.34
N ALA A 173 -12.67 -6.37 -13.13
CA ALA A 173 -12.11 -5.67 -11.98
C ALA A 173 -10.63 -5.30 -12.21
N ARG A 174 -10.23 -4.12 -11.75
CA ARG A 174 -8.85 -3.62 -11.85
C ARG A 174 -8.36 -3.17 -10.47
N PRO A 175 -7.06 -3.26 -10.21
CA PRO A 175 -6.47 -2.62 -9.03
C PRO A 175 -6.75 -1.12 -9.05
N ALA A 176 -7.23 -0.59 -7.93
CA ALA A 176 -7.44 0.84 -7.72
C ALA A 176 -6.69 1.29 -6.49
N HIS A 177 -6.11 2.50 -6.54
CA HIS A 177 -5.47 3.13 -5.39
C HIS A 177 -6.46 4.04 -4.68
N ILE A 178 -6.59 3.88 -3.37
CA ILE A 178 -7.39 4.76 -2.49
C ILE A 178 -6.45 5.23 -1.37
N GLY A 179 -6.08 6.50 -1.41
CA GLY A 179 -5.27 7.14 -0.38
C GLY A 179 -6.15 7.90 0.60
N LEU A 180 -6.17 7.51 1.87
CA LEU A 180 -6.91 8.19 2.93
C LEU A 180 -5.94 8.94 3.85
N ARG A 181 -6.23 10.23 4.07
CA ARG A 181 -5.45 11.11 4.93
C ARG A 181 -6.39 11.96 5.77
N ALA A 182 -6.29 11.85 7.09
CA ALA A 182 -7.09 12.63 8.01
C ALA A 182 -6.21 13.14 9.17
N PHE A 183 -6.20 14.45 9.34
CA PHE A 183 -5.40 15.13 10.37
C PHE A 183 -6.04 16.46 10.73
N PRO A 184 -5.87 16.96 11.97
CA PRO A 184 -6.32 18.30 12.34
C PRO A 184 -5.54 19.38 11.56
N ARG A 185 -6.21 20.51 11.32
CA ARG A 185 -5.61 21.69 10.68
C ARG A 185 -4.99 22.62 11.70
#